data_70fc3201a80d71d02a4af29ee7cdd506
#
_entry.id   70fc3201a80d71d02a4af29ee7cdd506
#
_cell.length_a   1.000
_cell.length_b   1.000
_cell.length_c   1.000
_cell.angle_alpha   90.00
_cell.angle_beta   90.00
_cell.angle_gamma   90.00
#
_symmetry.space_group_name_H-M   'P 1'
#
loop_
_entity.id
_entity.type
_entity.pdbx_description
1 polymer ?
#
loop_
_entity_poly.entity_id
_entity_poly.type
_entity_poly.pdbx_seq_one_letter_code
_entity_poly.pdbx_strand_id
1 'polypeptide(L)'
;MTANPLPTIEEARSFLRSGRGGNVKVAVLDSGIETSHPLLRGLDLADDLAIVDLNFQIAAIPGEGRDVYGHGTAIAGIIRELAPEAEIGSFRVLGEHLRSRTLIIREGVRLALERGYHILNCSFGCGREDQVLFYKDWIDEAYTLGRHIVASCNNEDFMKREWPGHFPSVITVNFTDCTQAEVFFCRLGQLVEFAARGQDIEVAWTQGGRKKVTGSSFAAPHLSALLARILSRSPSLTPLQAKSLLHTLACPWP
;
A
#
# COMPACT_ATOMS: atom_id res chain seq x y z
N MET A 1 -16.75 14.20 21.19
CA MET A 1 -16.49 12.88 20.56
C MET A 1 -15.67 12.07 21.56
N THR A 2 -16.22 11.02 22.13
CA THR A 2 -15.48 10.11 23.00
C THR A 2 -14.51 9.34 22.12
N ALA A 3 -13.20 9.56 22.29
CA ALA A 3 -12.19 8.78 21.59
C ALA A 3 -12.41 7.30 21.94
N ASN A 4 -12.59 6.44 20.94
CA ASN A 4 -12.55 5.00 21.18
C ASN A 4 -11.19 4.66 21.80
N PRO A 5 -11.16 3.85 22.87
CA PRO A 5 -9.89 3.46 23.46
C PRO A 5 -9.04 2.69 22.45
N LEU A 6 -7.73 2.85 22.56
CA LEU A 6 -6.79 2.04 21.76
C LEU A 6 -7.01 0.55 22.09
N PRO A 7 -6.95 -0.33 21.09
CA PRO A 7 -6.99 -1.76 21.35
C PRO A 7 -5.80 -2.17 22.22
N THR A 8 -6.02 -3.11 23.10
CA THR A 8 -4.93 -3.78 23.80
C THR A 8 -4.07 -4.57 22.81
N ILE A 9 -2.85 -4.89 23.21
CA ILE A 9 -1.95 -5.70 22.38
C ILE A 9 -2.55 -7.07 22.04
N GLU A 10 -3.26 -7.66 23.00
CA GLU A 10 -3.92 -8.95 22.80
C GLU A 10 -5.07 -8.88 21.80
N GLU A 11 -5.92 -7.86 21.91
CA GLU A 11 -6.95 -7.58 20.90
C GLU A 11 -6.35 -7.35 19.52
N ALA A 12 -5.32 -6.52 19.43
CA ALA A 12 -4.66 -6.23 18.14
C ALA A 12 -4.03 -7.48 17.51
N ARG A 13 -3.42 -8.36 18.30
CA ARG A 13 -2.96 -9.69 17.84
C ARG A 13 -4.12 -10.56 17.37
N SER A 14 -5.27 -10.51 18.05
CA SER A 14 -6.46 -11.22 17.59
C SER A 14 -6.97 -10.66 16.25
N PHE A 15 -6.95 -9.33 16.06
CA PHE A 15 -7.34 -8.68 14.81
C PHE A 15 -6.43 -9.09 13.65
N LEU A 16 -5.13 -9.20 13.88
CA LEU A 16 -4.19 -9.71 12.88
C LEU A 16 -4.51 -11.16 12.47
N ARG A 17 -4.84 -12.03 13.43
CA ARG A 17 -5.12 -13.44 13.15
C ARG A 17 -6.48 -13.68 12.49
N SER A 18 -7.52 -12.95 12.89
CA SER A 18 -8.91 -13.24 12.53
C SER A 18 -9.58 -12.14 11.69
N GLY A 19 -8.98 -10.96 11.60
CA GLY A 19 -9.49 -9.85 10.80
C GLY A 19 -9.46 -10.18 9.30
N ARG A 20 -10.44 -9.66 8.57
CA ARG A 20 -10.59 -9.89 7.13
C ARG A 20 -10.60 -8.59 6.32
N GLY A 21 -10.45 -7.44 6.98
CA GLY A 21 -10.37 -6.12 6.34
C GLY A 21 -11.73 -5.50 5.99
N GLY A 22 -12.84 -6.03 6.47
CA GLY A 22 -14.17 -5.53 6.13
C GLY A 22 -14.38 -4.05 6.49
N ASN A 23 -15.06 -3.30 5.63
CA ASN A 23 -15.29 -1.85 5.71
C ASN A 23 -14.00 -1.00 5.65
N VAL A 24 -12.90 -1.56 5.17
CA VAL A 24 -11.65 -0.82 4.95
C VAL A 24 -11.36 -0.72 3.46
N LYS A 25 -11.21 0.50 2.97
CA LYS A 25 -10.82 0.80 1.59
C LYS A 25 -9.30 0.89 1.47
N VAL A 26 -8.72 0.13 0.54
CA VAL A 26 -7.29 0.16 0.21
C VAL A 26 -7.11 0.63 -1.23
N ALA A 27 -6.47 1.77 -1.43
CA ALA A 27 -6.09 2.27 -2.75
C ALA A 27 -4.76 1.64 -3.18
N VAL A 28 -4.76 0.96 -4.31
CA VAL A 28 -3.55 0.50 -5.00
C VAL A 28 -3.17 1.57 -6.02
N LEU A 29 -2.17 2.39 -5.67
CA LEU A 29 -1.60 3.38 -6.58
C LEU A 29 -0.45 2.73 -7.34
N ASP A 30 -0.72 2.21 -8.55
CA ASP A 30 0.22 1.35 -9.27
C ASP A 30 0.00 1.37 -10.80
N SER A 31 0.33 0.28 -11.49
CA SER A 31 0.21 0.09 -12.95
C SER A 31 -1.19 -0.31 -13.43
N GLY A 32 -2.17 -0.32 -12.53
CA GLY A 32 -3.54 -0.82 -12.76
C GLY A 32 -3.76 -2.20 -12.18
N ILE A 33 -4.97 -2.75 -12.32
CA ILE A 33 -5.32 -4.09 -11.86
C ILE A 33 -6.05 -4.82 -12.99
N GLU A 34 -5.57 -6.01 -13.38
CA GLU A 34 -6.24 -6.88 -14.35
C GLU A 34 -7.38 -7.63 -13.65
N THR A 35 -8.60 -7.09 -13.75
CA THR A 35 -9.78 -7.65 -13.05
C THR A 35 -10.19 -9.02 -13.60
N SER A 36 -9.85 -9.34 -14.84
CA SER A 36 -10.09 -10.63 -15.49
C SER A 36 -9.13 -11.74 -15.04
N HIS A 37 -8.10 -11.41 -14.23
CA HIS A 37 -7.09 -12.36 -13.80
C HIS A 37 -7.71 -13.51 -12.97
N PRO A 38 -7.40 -14.81 -13.28
CA PRO A 38 -8.03 -15.97 -12.60
C PRO A 38 -7.89 -15.95 -11.06
N LEU A 39 -6.74 -15.50 -10.53
CA LEU A 39 -6.50 -15.38 -9.08
C LEU A 39 -7.27 -14.23 -8.42
N LEU A 40 -7.77 -13.28 -9.21
CA LEU A 40 -8.59 -12.17 -8.74
C LEU A 40 -10.08 -12.38 -9.03
N ARG A 41 -10.48 -13.57 -9.46
CA ARG A 41 -11.87 -13.88 -9.79
C ARG A 41 -12.82 -13.50 -8.65
N GLY A 42 -13.85 -12.69 -8.97
CA GLY A 42 -14.80 -12.15 -7.99
C GLY A 42 -14.26 -10.99 -7.17
N LEU A 43 -13.13 -10.36 -7.55
CA LEU A 43 -12.74 -9.06 -7.05
C LEU A 43 -13.58 -8.00 -7.79
N ASP A 44 -14.36 -7.25 -7.02
CA ASP A 44 -15.06 -6.07 -7.47
C ASP A 44 -14.26 -4.85 -7.00
N LEU A 45 -13.75 -4.05 -7.94
CA LEU A 45 -12.98 -2.85 -7.59
C LEU A 45 -13.95 -1.75 -7.15
N ALA A 46 -13.71 -1.16 -5.97
CA ALA A 46 -14.49 -0.03 -5.49
C ALA A 46 -14.35 1.20 -6.40
N ASP A 47 -13.18 1.37 -6.99
CA ASP A 47 -12.87 2.34 -8.04
C ASP A 47 -11.86 1.71 -9.01
N ASP A 48 -11.95 2.05 -10.29
CA ASP A 48 -10.95 1.69 -11.30
C ASP A 48 -10.68 2.90 -12.21
N LEU A 49 -9.58 3.58 -11.93
CA LEU A 49 -9.21 4.83 -12.58
C LEU A 49 -7.79 4.76 -13.15
N ALA A 50 -7.61 5.35 -14.33
CA ALA A 50 -6.31 5.65 -14.90
C ALA A 50 -6.08 7.16 -14.88
N ILE A 51 -4.99 7.60 -14.31
CA ILE A 51 -4.58 9.00 -14.26
C ILE A 51 -3.61 9.25 -15.41
N VAL A 52 -4.01 10.10 -16.33
CA VAL A 52 -3.31 10.34 -17.58
C VAL A 52 -3.02 11.82 -17.80
N ASP A 53 -2.00 12.11 -18.59
CA ASP A 53 -1.72 13.47 -19.09
C ASP A 53 -2.28 13.60 -20.49
N LEU A 54 -3.35 14.37 -20.63
CA LEU A 54 -3.98 14.69 -21.90
C LEU A 54 -3.66 16.14 -22.25
N ASN A 55 -2.72 16.35 -23.17
CA ASN A 55 -2.32 17.68 -23.62
C ASN A 55 -1.97 18.65 -22.47
N PHE A 56 -1.09 18.22 -21.56
CA PHE A 56 -0.65 18.94 -20.36
C PHE A 56 -1.76 19.15 -19.29
N GLN A 57 -2.86 18.43 -19.39
CA GLN A 57 -3.90 18.39 -18.37
C GLN A 57 -3.93 16.99 -17.75
N ILE A 58 -3.78 16.93 -16.44
CA ILE A 58 -3.93 15.67 -15.72
C ILE A 58 -5.41 15.37 -15.56
N ALA A 59 -5.84 14.22 -16.02
CA ALA A 59 -7.23 13.76 -15.97
C ALA A 59 -7.31 12.32 -15.48
N ALA A 60 -8.43 11.99 -14.84
CA ALA A 60 -8.80 10.62 -14.54
C ALA A 60 -9.78 10.08 -15.58
N ILE A 61 -9.49 8.91 -16.11
CA ILE A 61 -10.36 8.18 -17.03
C ILE A 61 -10.63 6.76 -16.45
N PRO A 62 -11.64 6.03 -16.93
CA PRO A 62 -11.86 4.64 -16.53
C PRO A 62 -10.60 3.78 -16.74
N GLY A 63 -10.28 2.91 -15.79
CA GLY A 63 -9.12 2.00 -15.85
C GLY A 63 -9.35 0.79 -16.74
N GLU A 64 -10.64 0.43 -16.99
CA GLU A 64 -11.08 -0.66 -17.85
C GLU A 64 -10.60 -2.05 -17.39
N GLY A 65 -10.35 -2.21 -16.07
CA GLY A 65 -9.86 -3.48 -15.52
C GLY A 65 -8.49 -3.90 -16.09
N ARG A 66 -7.66 -2.94 -16.48
CA ARG A 66 -6.39 -3.18 -17.16
C ARG A 66 -5.20 -2.83 -16.30
N ASP A 67 -4.25 -3.77 -16.27
CA ASP A 67 -2.90 -3.53 -15.76
C ASP A 67 -1.93 -3.43 -16.94
N VAL A 68 -1.21 -2.32 -17.03
CA VAL A 68 -0.27 -2.10 -18.17
C VAL A 68 1.10 -2.74 -17.98
N TYR A 69 1.36 -3.34 -16.78
CA TYR A 69 2.64 -3.98 -16.47
C TYR A 69 2.50 -5.33 -15.76
N GLY A 70 1.54 -5.46 -14.83
CA GLY A 70 1.32 -6.64 -13.99
C GLY A 70 1.64 -6.44 -12.51
N HIS A 71 2.28 -5.32 -12.18
CA HIS A 71 2.72 -5.04 -10.81
C HIS A 71 1.53 -4.75 -9.89
N GLY A 72 0.59 -3.90 -10.29
CA GLY A 72 -0.60 -3.60 -9.50
C GLY A 72 -1.52 -4.80 -9.31
N THR A 73 -1.62 -5.70 -10.30
CA THR A 73 -2.34 -6.98 -10.19
C THR A 73 -1.72 -7.87 -9.10
N ALA A 74 -0.38 -7.94 -9.05
CA ALA A 74 0.34 -8.65 -8.00
C ALA A 74 0.04 -8.06 -6.61
N ILE A 75 0.10 -6.73 -6.48
CA ILE A 75 -0.20 -6.01 -5.23
C ILE A 75 -1.63 -6.30 -4.76
N ALA A 76 -2.61 -6.18 -5.66
CA ALA A 76 -4.02 -6.46 -5.35
C ALA A 76 -4.24 -7.92 -4.93
N GLY A 77 -3.54 -8.87 -5.56
CA GLY A 77 -3.58 -10.28 -5.21
C GLY A 77 -3.12 -10.54 -3.78
N ILE A 78 -2.01 -9.94 -3.37
CA ILE A 78 -1.48 -10.07 -2.00
C ILE A 78 -2.46 -9.47 -0.98
N ILE A 79 -2.99 -8.27 -1.25
CA ILE A 79 -3.96 -7.62 -0.34
C ILE A 79 -5.21 -8.48 -0.19
N ARG A 80 -5.77 -8.98 -1.31
CA ARG A 80 -6.97 -9.81 -1.30
C ARG A 80 -6.78 -11.13 -0.56
N GLU A 81 -5.63 -11.78 -0.71
CA GLU A 81 -5.32 -13.03 -0.02
C GLU A 81 -5.36 -12.83 1.50
N LEU A 82 -4.76 -11.75 2.01
CA LEU A 82 -4.64 -11.48 3.43
C LEU A 82 -5.85 -10.75 4.03
N ALA A 83 -6.49 -9.87 3.29
CA ALA A 83 -7.63 -9.08 3.72
C ALA A 83 -8.79 -9.21 2.71
N PRO A 84 -9.43 -10.39 2.61
CA PRO A 84 -10.35 -10.71 1.53
C PRO A 84 -11.67 -9.90 1.54
N GLU A 85 -11.98 -9.21 2.62
CA GLU A 85 -13.15 -8.33 2.74
C GLU A 85 -12.81 -6.85 2.62
N ALA A 86 -11.52 -6.51 2.40
CA ALA A 86 -11.13 -5.13 2.12
C ALA A 86 -11.61 -4.70 0.73
N GLU A 87 -12.13 -3.48 0.65
CA GLU A 87 -12.50 -2.86 -0.61
C GLU A 87 -11.24 -2.35 -1.31
N ILE A 88 -10.92 -2.90 -2.48
CA ILE A 88 -9.72 -2.51 -3.23
C ILE A 88 -10.11 -1.55 -4.35
N GLY A 89 -9.38 -0.44 -4.47
CA GLY A 89 -9.46 0.48 -5.60
C GLY A 89 -8.18 0.51 -6.40
N SER A 90 -8.31 0.56 -7.71
CA SER A 90 -7.22 0.67 -8.67
C SER A 90 -7.06 2.13 -9.10
N PHE A 91 -5.91 2.71 -8.82
CA PHE A 91 -5.50 4.04 -9.28
C PHE A 91 -4.22 3.87 -10.11
N ARG A 92 -4.39 3.74 -11.42
CA ARG A 92 -3.26 3.56 -12.33
C ARG A 92 -2.53 4.88 -12.49
N VAL A 93 -1.42 5.01 -11.76
CA VAL A 93 -0.53 6.17 -11.78
C VAL A 93 0.82 5.86 -12.42
N LEU A 94 1.16 4.59 -12.61
CA LEU A 94 2.38 4.12 -13.26
C LEU A 94 2.09 3.62 -14.67
N GLY A 95 2.98 3.94 -15.62
CA GLY A 95 2.90 3.46 -16.99
C GLY A 95 3.60 2.11 -17.20
N GLU A 96 3.72 1.70 -18.47
CA GLU A 96 4.24 0.40 -18.93
C GLU A 96 5.66 0.06 -18.46
N HIS A 97 6.44 1.05 -18.01
CA HIS A 97 7.80 0.86 -17.49
C HIS A 97 7.90 1.16 -15.99
N LEU A 98 6.79 1.13 -15.26
CA LEU A 98 6.67 1.54 -13.85
C LEU A 98 7.20 2.97 -13.62
N ARG A 99 7.07 3.83 -14.61
CA ARG A 99 7.46 5.24 -14.53
C ARG A 99 6.24 6.14 -14.48
N SER A 100 6.39 7.26 -13.79
CA SER A 100 5.34 8.26 -13.67
C SER A 100 5.92 9.66 -13.51
N ARG A 101 5.03 10.65 -13.64
CA ARG A 101 5.29 12.03 -13.24
C ARG A 101 4.69 12.28 -11.86
N THR A 102 5.36 13.04 -11.02
CA THR A 102 4.90 13.36 -9.66
C THR A 102 3.47 13.93 -9.64
N LEU A 103 3.10 14.73 -10.65
CA LEU A 103 1.75 15.29 -10.75
C LEU A 103 0.67 14.24 -11.01
N ILE A 104 0.98 13.18 -11.76
CA ILE A 104 0.06 12.04 -11.98
C ILE A 104 -0.16 11.29 -10.68
N ILE A 105 0.93 11.03 -9.93
CA ILE A 105 0.85 10.37 -8.63
C ILE A 105 0.02 11.22 -7.66
N ARG A 106 0.30 12.53 -7.59
CA ARG A 106 -0.43 13.47 -6.73
C ARG A 106 -1.93 13.45 -7.02
N GLU A 107 -2.33 13.48 -8.29
CA GLU A 107 -3.74 13.42 -8.68
C GLU A 107 -4.39 12.10 -8.29
N GLY A 108 -3.73 10.97 -8.49
CA GLY A 108 -4.21 9.66 -8.05
C GLY A 108 -4.43 9.60 -6.54
N VAL A 109 -3.50 10.15 -5.76
CA VAL A 109 -3.63 10.26 -4.30
C VAL A 109 -4.79 11.17 -3.92
N ARG A 110 -4.91 12.37 -4.52
CA ARG A 110 -6.01 13.29 -4.26
C ARG A 110 -7.37 12.61 -4.46
N LEU A 111 -7.53 11.90 -5.57
CA LEU A 111 -8.76 11.16 -5.87
C LEU A 111 -9.02 10.03 -4.87
N ALA A 112 -8.00 9.32 -4.42
CA ALA A 112 -8.15 8.29 -3.40
C ALA A 112 -8.57 8.89 -2.05
N LEU A 113 -7.99 10.01 -1.64
CA LEU A 113 -8.36 10.73 -0.41
C LEU A 113 -9.80 11.22 -0.46
N GLU A 114 -10.22 11.86 -1.56
CA GLU A 114 -11.58 12.34 -1.77
C GLU A 114 -12.64 11.21 -1.74
N ARG A 115 -12.28 10.02 -2.22
CA ARG A 115 -13.13 8.83 -2.19
C ARG A 115 -13.10 8.09 -0.86
N GLY A 116 -12.39 8.64 0.13
CA GLY A 116 -12.37 8.14 1.50
C GLY A 116 -11.58 6.85 1.70
N TYR A 117 -10.56 6.59 0.90
CA TYR A 117 -9.68 5.45 1.12
C TYR A 117 -8.94 5.59 2.44
N HIS A 118 -8.88 4.49 3.20
CA HIS A 118 -8.28 4.44 4.52
C HIS A 118 -6.77 4.18 4.45
N ILE A 119 -6.35 3.37 3.48
CA ILE A 119 -4.95 2.98 3.27
C ILE A 119 -4.58 3.29 1.82
N LEU A 120 -3.45 3.95 1.64
CA LEU A 120 -2.80 4.21 0.35
C LEU A 120 -1.58 3.29 0.24
N ASN A 121 -1.64 2.26 -0.61
CA ASN A 121 -0.50 1.41 -0.91
C ASN A 121 0.31 2.00 -2.06
N CYS A 122 1.52 2.46 -1.76
CA CYS A 122 2.46 3.12 -2.67
C CYS A 122 3.69 2.22 -2.90
N SER A 123 3.57 1.26 -3.82
CA SER A 123 4.67 0.34 -4.15
C SER A 123 5.63 0.95 -5.18
N PHE A 124 6.02 2.21 -4.97
CA PHE A 124 6.95 2.98 -5.80
C PHE A 124 7.78 3.94 -4.96
N GLY A 125 8.87 4.46 -5.54
CA GLY A 125 9.71 5.48 -4.93
C GLY A 125 10.25 6.49 -5.93
N CYS A 126 10.49 7.72 -5.46
CA CYS A 126 11.15 8.78 -6.21
C CYS A 126 12.38 9.27 -5.44
N GLY A 127 13.59 9.09 -5.99
CA GLY A 127 14.83 9.54 -5.37
C GLY A 127 15.25 10.98 -5.74
N ARG A 128 14.37 11.77 -6.35
CA ARG A 128 14.67 13.14 -6.77
C ARG A 128 14.36 14.14 -5.66
N GLU A 129 15.38 14.77 -5.10
CA GLU A 129 15.23 15.72 -4.00
C GLU A 129 14.42 16.98 -4.36
N ASP A 130 14.43 17.41 -5.62
CA ASP A 130 13.62 18.51 -6.12
C ASP A 130 12.11 18.23 -6.11
N GLN A 131 11.71 16.96 -5.95
CA GLN A 131 10.31 16.54 -5.90
C GLN A 131 9.76 16.38 -4.48
N VAL A 132 10.59 16.48 -3.45
CA VAL A 132 10.19 16.15 -2.06
C VAL A 132 8.98 16.92 -1.56
N LEU A 133 8.89 18.22 -1.88
CA LEU A 133 7.77 19.08 -1.46
C LEU A 133 6.43 18.63 -2.08
N PHE A 134 6.44 18.18 -3.33
CA PHE A 134 5.22 17.66 -3.96
C PHE A 134 4.70 16.37 -3.29
N TYR A 135 5.62 15.53 -2.76
CA TYR A 135 5.24 14.38 -1.97
C TYR A 135 4.76 14.78 -0.58
N LYS A 136 5.46 15.73 0.07
CA LYS A 136 5.12 16.20 1.41
C LYS A 136 3.68 16.70 1.49
N ASP A 137 3.22 17.48 0.52
CA ASP A 137 1.89 18.10 0.52
C ASP A 137 0.78 17.06 0.76
N TRP A 138 0.72 16.02 -0.07
CA TRP A 138 -0.33 15.03 0.04
C TRP A 138 -0.10 14.01 1.19
N ILE A 139 1.16 13.83 1.63
CA ILE A 139 1.47 12.98 2.79
C ILE A 139 0.96 13.65 4.07
N ASP A 140 1.20 14.93 4.24
CA ASP A 140 0.69 15.71 5.37
C ASP A 140 -0.85 15.78 5.34
N GLU A 141 -1.45 15.95 4.15
CA GLU A 141 -2.89 15.90 3.98
C GLU A 141 -3.46 14.54 4.40
N ALA A 142 -2.92 13.44 3.89
CA ALA A 142 -3.34 12.10 4.27
C ALA A 142 -3.23 11.88 5.79
N TYR A 143 -2.13 12.32 6.40
CA TYR A 143 -1.90 12.22 7.84
C TYR A 143 -2.97 12.98 8.64
N THR A 144 -3.26 14.22 8.25
CA THR A 144 -4.27 15.07 8.94
C THR A 144 -5.69 14.56 8.76
N LEU A 145 -5.98 13.92 7.62
CA LEU A 145 -7.24 13.24 7.36
C LEU A 145 -7.36 11.87 8.06
N GLY A 146 -6.33 11.44 8.81
CA GLY A 146 -6.30 10.13 9.45
C GLY A 146 -6.18 8.96 8.48
N ARG A 147 -5.55 9.18 7.30
CA ARG A 147 -5.33 8.14 6.29
C ARG A 147 -3.91 7.60 6.40
N HIS A 148 -3.78 6.31 6.15
CA HIS A 148 -2.53 5.59 6.34
C HIS A 148 -1.82 5.40 5.00
N ILE A 149 -0.52 5.68 4.96
CA ILE A 149 0.31 5.44 3.79
C ILE A 149 1.28 4.30 4.11
N VAL A 150 1.25 3.26 3.27
CA VAL A 150 2.21 2.16 3.30
C VAL A 150 3.02 2.22 2.02
N ALA A 151 4.34 2.29 2.13
CA ALA A 151 5.21 2.46 0.98
C ALA A 151 6.38 1.46 0.97
N SER A 152 6.83 1.11 -0.21
CA SER A 152 8.08 0.39 -0.42
C SER A 152 9.29 1.30 -0.19
N CYS A 153 10.46 0.70 -0.03
CA CYS A 153 11.77 1.37 -0.03
C CYS A 153 12.59 0.99 -1.28
N ASN A 154 13.76 1.59 -1.44
CA ASN A 154 14.69 1.19 -2.48
C ASN A 154 15.12 -0.27 -2.31
N ASN A 155 15.17 -1.06 -3.39
CA ASN A 155 15.47 -2.49 -3.34
C ASN A 155 16.98 -2.80 -3.34
N GLU A 156 17.82 -1.87 -3.82
CA GLU A 156 19.26 -2.03 -3.88
C GLU A 156 19.94 -1.50 -2.61
N ASP A 157 19.46 -0.35 -2.15
CA ASP A 157 19.93 0.30 -0.92
C ASP A 157 18.73 0.91 -0.18
N PHE A 158 18.22 0.16 0.80
CA PHE A 158 17.07 0.60 1.61
C PHE A 158 17.33 1.85 2.45
N MET A 159 18.59 2.29 2.60
CA MET A 159 18.98 3.56 3.23
C MET A 159 18.91 4.74 2.25
N LYS A 160 18.82 4.48 0.95
CA LYS A 160 18.66 5.51 -0.06
C LYS A 160 17.34 6.23 0.09
N ARG A 161 17.40 7.56 0.07
CA ARG A 161 16.21 8.39 0.19
C ARG A 161 15.31 8.26 -1.03
N GLU A 162 14.09 7.83 -0.81
CA GLU A 162 13.02 7.77 -1.80
C GLU A 162 11.69 8.14 -1.17
N TRP A 163 10.93 8.95 -1.86
CA TRP A 163 9.61 9.40 -1.42
C TRP A 163 8.49 8.62 -2.13
N PRO A 164 7.42 8.23 -1.42
CA PRO A 164 6.98 8.70 -0.10
C PRO A 164 7.65 7.99 1.09
N GLY A 165 8.33 6.86 0.89
CA GLY A 165 8.82 5.99 1.96
C GLY A 165 9.74 6.67 2.98
N HIS A 166 10.44 7.73 2.60
CA HIS A 166 11.41 8.41 3.48
C HIS A 166 10.79 9.47 4.42
N PHE A 167 9.45 9.53 4.52
CA PHE A 167 8.77 10.38 5.51
C PHE A 167 8.42 9.59 6.77
N PRO A 168 8.70 10.14 7.98
CA PRO A 168 8.44 9.45 9.25
C PRO A 168 6.97 9.10 9.50
N SER A 169 6.03 9.83 8.89
CA SER A 169 4.59 9.54 8.97
C SER A 169 4.15 8.36 8.10
N VAL A 170 5.00 7.89 7.19
CA VAL A 170 4.73 6.77 6.29
C VAL A 170 5.17 5.45 6.95
N ILE A 171 4.42 4.40 6.75
CA ILE A 171 4.79 3.02 7.12
C ILE A 171 5.64 2.47 5.97
N THR A 172 6.97 2.48 6.14
CA THR A 172 7.90 2.10 5.09
C THR A 172 8.39 0.67 5.29
N VAL A 173 8.29 -0.13 4.23
CA VAL A 173 8.46 -1.58 4.30
C VAL A 173 9.56 -2.05 3.35
N ASN A 174 10.52 -2.80 3.89
CA ASN A 174 11.49 -3.58 3.12
C ASN A 174 11.02 -5.03 2.95
N PHE A 175 11.64 -5.78 2.06
CA PHE A 175 11.35 -7.20 1.89
C PHE A 175 12.27 -8.09 2.76
N THR A 176 11.77 -9.28 3.05
CA THR A 176 12.52 -10.35 3.73
C THR A 176 12.10 -11.71 3.18
N ASP A 177 12.88 -12.74 3.43
CA ASP A 177 12.65 -14.13 3.05
C ASP A 177 11.62 -14.88 3.92
N CYS A 178 10.90 -14.15 4.77
CA CYS A 178 9.87 -14.72 5.62
C CYS A 178 8.82 -15.50 4.79
N THR A 179 8.60 -16.76 5.16
CA THR A 179 7.63 -17.62 4.48
C THR A 179 6.18 -17.37 4.93
N GLN A 180 6.00 -16.80 6.13
CA GLN A 180 4.69 -16.53 6.72
C GLN A 180 4.20 -15.14 6.30
N ALA A 181 3.09 -15.09 5.57
CA ALA A 181 2.56 -13.85 5.03
C ALA A 181 2.04 -12.86 6.08
N GLU A 182 1.73 -13.36 7.29
CA GLU A 182 1.20 -12.55 8.41
C GLU A 182 2.27 -12.09 9.39
N VAL A 183 3.51 -12.54 9.20
CA VAL A 183 4.66 -12.14 10.05
C VAL A 183 5.35 -10.95 9.41
N PHE A 184 5.64 -9.97 10.23
CA PHE A 184 6.42 -8.80 9.87
C PHE A 184 7.37 -8.42 10.99
N PHE A 185 8.40 -7.69 10.62
CA PHE A 185 9.50 -7.33 11.49
C PHE A 185 9.62 -5.82 11.62
N CYS A 186 10.19 -5.36 12.71
CA CYS A 186 10.56 -3.95 12.84
C CYS A 186 11.91 -3.78 13.52
N ARG A 187 12.52 -2.62 13.24
CA ARG A 187 13.64 -2.05 13.98
C ARG A 187 13.40 -0.56 14.18
N LEU A 188 13.61 -0.09 15.38
CA LEU A 188 13.43 1.32 15.71
C LEU A 188 14.64 2.16 15.30
N GLY A 189 14.43 3.45 15.09
CA GLY A 189 15.49 4.42 14.81
C GLY A 189 15.98 4.43 13.35
N GLN A 190 15.23 3.79 12.45
CA GLN A 190 15.46 3.81 11.01
C GLN A 190 14.24 4.39 10.30
N LEU A 191 14.43 5.00 9.13
CA LEU A 191 13.28 5.46 8.32
C LEU A 191 12.57 4.30 7.63
N VAL A 192 13.30 3.28 7.23
CA VAL A 192 12.72 1.98 6.83
C VAL A 192 12.62 1.12 8.07
N GLU A 193 11.48 1.22 8.74
CA GLU A 193 11.26 0.61 10.05
C GLU A 193 10.76 -0.82 9.99
N PHE A 194 10.03 -1.18 8.92
CA PHE A 194 9.37 -2.48 8.80
C PHE A 194 9.98 -3.34 7.71
N ALA A 195 9.82 -4.66 7.86
CA ALA A 195 10.04 -5.63 6.81
C ALA A 195 8.93 -6.68 6.82
N ALA A 196 8.57 -7.17 5.65
CA ALA A 196 7.57 -8.21 5.48
C ALA A 196 7.96 -9.16 4.33
N ARG A 197 7.20 -10.22 4.15
CA ARG A 197 7.40 -11.19 3.08
C ARG A 197 7.44 -10.49 1.73
N GLY A 198 8.48 -10.71 0.93
CA GLY A 198 8.63 -10.09 -0.39
C GLY A 198 9.78 -10.66 -1.19
N GLN A 199 10.43 -11.72 -0.70
CA GLN A 199 11.52 -12.41 -1.39
C GLN A 199 11.03 -13.73 -1.96
N ASP A 200 11.31 -13.96 -3.25
CA ASP A 200 11.02 -15.23 -3.95
C ASP A 200 9.56 -15.69 -3.87
N ILE A 201 8.62 -14.75 -3.87
CA ILE A 201 7.20 -15.05 -3.77
C ILE A 201 6.56 -15.19 -5.16
N GLU A 202 5.62 -16.12 -5.30
CA GLU A 202 4.80 -16.25 -6.49
C GLU A 202 3.55 -15.36 -6.38
N VAL A 203 3.32 -14.54 -7.39
CA VAL A 203 2.22 -13.55 -7.43
C VAL A 203 1.44 -13.64 -8.75
N ALA A 204 0.22 -13.11 -8.76
CA ALA A 204 -0.54 -12.86 -9.96
C ALA A 204 0.23 -11.88 -10.87
N TRP A 205 0.19 -12.13 -12.19
CA TRP A 205 0.83 -11.26 -13.18
C TRP A 205 -0.06 -11.13 -14.40
N THR A 206 0.18 -10.08 -15.24
CA THR A 206 -0.65 -9.85 -16.45
C THR A 206 -0.88 -11.08 -17.30
N GLN A 207 -1.99 -11.04 -18.08
CA GLN A 207 -2.42 -12.11 -19.01
C GLN A 207 -2.76 -13.41 -18.28
N GLY A 208 -3.31 -13.28 -17.06
CA GLY A 208 -3.70 -14.45 -16.26
C GLY A 208 -2.51 -15.27 -15.76
N GLY A 209 -1.30 -14.78 -15.91
CA GLY A 209 -0.05 -15.48 -15.57
C GLY A 209 0.32 -15.39 -14.09
N ARG A 210 1.43 -16.05 -13.76
CA ARG A 210 2.10 -15.96 -12.46
C ARG A 210 3.56 -15.62 -12.65
N LYS A 211 4.14 -14.95 -11.66
CA LYS A 211 5.56 -14.59 -11.68
C LYS A 211 6.16 -14.75 -10.30
N LYS A 212 7.37 -15.29 -10.24
CA LYS A 212 8.19 -15.28 -9.03
C LYS A 212 8.94 -13.94 -8.97
N VAL A 213 8.80 -13.23 -7.85
CA VAL A 213 9.29 -11.87 -7.69
C VAL A 213 9.99 -11.68 -6.35
N THR A 214 10.87 -10.66 -6.31
CA THR A 214 11.52 -10.18 -5.09
C THR A 214 11.53 -8.66 -5.10
N GLY A 215 11.11 -8.04 -3.99
CA GLY A 215 11.15 -6.59 -3.81
C GLY A 215 10.28 -6.07 -2.69
N SER A 216 10.64 -4.91 -2.18
CA SER A 216 9.89 -4.16 -1.16
C SER A 216 8.49 -3.78 -1.64
N SER A 217 8.30 -3.61 -2.95
CA SER A 217 7.00 -3.38 -3.58
C SER A 217 5.99 -4.50 -3.31
N PHE A 218 6.46 -5.73 -3.12
CA PHE A 218 5.62 -6.88 -2.79
C PHE A 218 5.49 -7.11 -1.29
N ALA A 219 6.37 -6.53 -0.49
CA ALA A 219 6.29 -6.54 0.98
C ALA A 219 5.29 -5.50 1.51
N ALA A 220 5.24 -4.32 0.92
CA ALA A 220 4.32 -3.24 1.31
C ALA A 220 2.84 -3.69 1.35
N PRO A 221 2.28 -4.39 0.34
CA PRO A 221 0.90 -4.85 0.36
C PRO A 221 0.60 -5.87 1.46
N HIS A 222 1.57 -6.67 1.94
CA HIS A 222 1.37 -7.51 3.13
C HIS A 222 1.03 -6.64 4.32
N LEU A 223 1.81 -5.58 4.55
CA LEU A 223 1.58 -4.69 5.69
C LEU A 223 0.31 -3.84 5.51
N SER A 224 -0.04 -3.44 4.28
CA SER A 224 -1.32 -2.80 3.96
C SER A 224 -2.51 -3.69 4.33
N ALA A 225 -2.45 -4.97 4.00
CA ALA A 225 -3.50 -5.94 4.30
C ALA A 225 -3.62 -6.22 5.82
N LEU A 226 -2.49 -6.37 6.51
CA LEU A 226 -2.46 -6.55 7.96
C LEU A 226 -3.01 -5.31 8.71
N LEU A 227 -2.67 -4.12 8.22
CA LEU A 227 -3.24 -2.88 8.72
C LEU A 227 -4.76 -2.82 8.47
N ALA A 228 -5.23 -3.26 7.29
CA ALA A 228 -6.66 -3.32 7.00
C ALA A 228 -7.41 -4.25 7.97
N ARG A 229 -6.81 -5.39 8.36
CA ARG A 229 -7.37 -6.28 9.39
C ARG A 229 -7.53 -5.56 10.74
N ILE A 230 -6.56 -4.74 11.14
CA ILE A 230 -6.62 -3.96 12.39
C ILE A 230 -7.69 -2.87 12.28
N LEU A 231 -7.67 -2.09 11.22
CA LEU A 231 -8.60 -0.98 11.01
C LEU A 231 -10.06 -1.44 10.90
N SER A 232 -10.31 -2.65 10.38
CA SER A 232 -11.67 -3.22 10.34
C SER A 232 -12.30 -3.40 11.72
N ARG A 233 -11.51 -3.46 12.79
CA ARG A 233 -11.94 -3.56 14.18
C ARG A 233 -11.70 -2.30 14.99
N SER A 234 -10.81 -1.43 14.54
CA SER A 234 -10.44 -0.17 15.19
C SER A 234 -10.32 0.95 14.16
N PRO A 235 -11.44 1.38 13.53
CA PRO A 235 -11.43 2.29 12.38
C PRO A 235 -11.01 3.73 12.74
N SER A 236 -10.96 4.09 14.01
CA SER A 236 -10.58 5.42 14.49
C SER A 236 -9.08 5.56 14.80
N LEU A 237 -8.25 4.54 14.56
CA LEU A 237 -6.82 4.63 14.76
C LEU A 237 -6.21 5.71 13.85
N THR A 238 -5.53 6.67 14.46
CA THR A 238 -4.74 7.65 13.71
C THR A 238 -3.48 7.02 13.10
N PRO A 239 -2.86 7.63 12.08
CA PRO A 239 -1.61 7.10 11.50
C PRO A 239 -0.50 6.86 12.53
N LEU A 240 -0.34 7.77 13.51
CA LEU A 240 0.63 7.61 14.59
C LEU A 240 0.30 6.40 15.47
N GLN A 241 -0.95 6.26 15.87
CA GLN A 241 -1.40 5.14 16.71
C GLN A 241 -1.25 3.79 15.99
N ALA A 242 -1.64 3.72 14.72
CA ALA A 242 -1.50 2.52 13.90
C ALA A 242 -0.04 2.12 13.74
N LYS A 243 0.85 3.08 13.43
CA LYS A 243 2.29 2.84 13.29
C LYS A 243 2.91 2.38 14.60
N SER A 244 2.58 3.00 15.73
CA SER A 244 3.03 2.59 17.07
C SER A 244 2.53 1.19 17.44
N LEU A 245 1.29 0.87 17.10
CA LEU A 245 0.73 -0.46 17.32
C LEU A 245 1.46 -1.52 16.49
N LEU A 246 1.72 -1.25 15.22
CA LEU A 246 2.49 -2.14 14.35
C LEU A 246 3.92 -2.38 14.91
N HIS A 247 4.60 -1.36 15.44
CA HIS A 247 5.90 -1.55 16.11
C HIS A 247 5.82 -2.54 17.27
N THR A 248 4.74 -2.45 18.07
CA THR A 248 4.57 -3.35 19.23
C THR A 248 4.19 -4.78 18.83
N LEU A 249 3.53 -4.95 17.68
CA LEU A 249 3.09 -6.26 17.19
C LEU A 249 4.15 -6.98 16.38
N ALA A 250 5.09 -6.25 15.79
CA ALA A 250 6.15 -6.79 14.95
C ALA A 250 7.13 -7.67 15.73
N CYS A 251 7.73 -8.64 15.04
CA CYS A 251 8.90 -9.33 15.51
C CYS A 251 10.14 -8.42 15.41
N PRO A 252 11.16 -8.59 16.29
CA PRO A 252 12.43 -7.92 16.08
C PRO A 252 13.01 -8.28 14.71
N TRP A 253 13.49 -7.28 13.97
CA TRP A 253 14.17 -7.53 12.70
C TRP A 253 15.56 -8.09 12.99
N PRO A 254 15.93 -9.26 12.44
CA PRO A 254 17.20 -9.90 12.69
C PRO A 254 18.41 -9.13 12.17
#